data_1ff54b7b60ddf48116ab47c44fa09e58
#
_entry.id   1ff54b7b60ddf48116ab47c44fa09e58
#
_cell.length_a   1.000
_cell.length_b   1.000
_cell.length_c   1.000
_cell.angle_alpha   90.00
_cell.angle_beta   90.00
_cell.angle_gamma   90.00
#
_symmetry.space_group_name_H-M   'P 1'
#
loop_
_entity.id
_entity.type
_entity.pdbx_description
1 polymer ?
#
loop_
_entity_poly.entity_id
_entity_poly.type
_entity_poly.pdbx_seq_one_letter_code
_entity_poly.pdbx_strand_id
1 'polypeptide(L)'
;MASPLTLGLDADDTLWENQARFDTAQAKLRDLLSPWVEGGVVDETLLNIERNNVKLYGYGVKSFTLSSIQAAVELTNGEITADLTTSIIESGWWIIEHPVEILPEVAATLKILSSNYQLLLITKGDPADQYKKINASGLSHYFMGIEVVQEKDPDTYIELLERNTVKVKDFVMVGNSVPSDVLPILSIQGRAIHIPHHSTWGHEQVDESVAASFNFPVIETFSQLPDILATFSEN
;
A
#
# COMPACT_ATOMS: atom_id res chain seq x y z
N MET A 1 3.19 11.48 -33.05
CA MET A 1 2.02 11.01 -32.33
C MET A 1 2.26 11.33 -30.86
N ALA A 2 1.27 11.84 -30.14
CA ALA A 2 1.42 12.03 -28.69
C ALA A 2 1.65 10.65 -28.03
N SER A 3 2.56 10.59 -27.06
CA SER A 3 2.72 9.36 -26.27
C SER A 3 1.41 9.04 -25.55
N PRO A 4 0.99 7.77 -25.51
CA PRO A 4 -0.21 7.40 -24.76
C PRO A 4 -0.02 7.74 -23.28
N LEU A 5 -1.10 8.16 -22.62
CA LEU A 5 -1.08 8.40 -21.18
C LEU A 5 -0.75 7.09 -20.46
N THR A 6 0.15 7.16 -19.49
CA THR A 6 0.53 6.04 -18.64
C THR A 6 -0.08 6.21 -17.26
N LEU A 7 -0.72 5.16 -16.75
CA LEU A 7 -1.28 5.11 -15.42
C LEU A 7 -0.38 4.26 -14.53
N GLY A 8 0.13 4.86 -13.45
CA GLY A 8 0.70 4.12 -12.34
C GLY A 8 -0.43 3.71 -11.41
N LEU A 9 -0.55 2.43 -11.12
CA LEU A 9 -1.55 1.90 -10.21
C LEU A 9 -0.84 1.32 -8.98
N ASP A 10 -1.22 1.80 -7.81
CA ASP A 10 -0.86 1.14 -6.57
C ASP A 10 -1.55 -0.22 -6.48
N ALA A 11 -1.10 -1.07 -5.57
CA ALA A 11 -1.57 -2.45 -5.46
C ALA A 11 -2.38 -2.71 -4.19
N ASP A 12 -1.73 -2.66 -3.04
CA ASP A 12 -2.32 -2.97 -1.74
C ASP A 12 -3.38 -1.93 -1.38
N ASP A 13 -4.59 -2.37 -1.05
CA ASP A 13 -5.74 -1.51 -0.73
C ASP A 13 -6.20 -0.57 -1.87
N THR A 14 -5.67 -0.81 -3.09
CA THR A 14 -6.09 -0.16 -4.33
C THR A 14 -6.64 -1.17 -5.34
N LEU A 15 -5.95 -2.31 -5.53
CA LEU A 15 -6.38 -3.40 -6.41
C LEU A 15 -6.88 -4.63 -5.65
N TRP A 16 -6.39 -4.86 -4.44
CA TRP A 16 -6.77 -5.97 -3.57
C TRP A 16 -6.66 -5.60 -2.10
N GLU A 17 -7.44 -6.29 -1.26
CA GLU A 17 -7.41 -6.14 0.19
C GLU A 17 -6.06 -6.52 0.78
N ASN A 18 -5.53 -5.67 1.64
CA ASN A 18 -4.29 -5.91 2.34
C ASN A 18 -4.36 -5.52 3.82
N GLN A 19 -4.75 -4.27 4.16
CA GLN A 19 -4.73 -3.74 5.53
C GLN A 19 -5.61 -4.55 6.48
N ALA A 20 -6.76 -5.04 6.05
CA ALA A 20 -7.66 -5.84 6.88
C ALA A 20 -7.01 -7.10 7.48
N ARG A 21 -5.97 -7.64 6.83
CA ARG A 21 -5.20 -8.79 7.33
C ARG A 21 -4.27 -8.39 8.48
N PHE A 22 -3.61 -7.25 8.33
CA PHE A 22 -2.79 -6.68 9.41
C PHE A 22 -3.64 -6.30 10.60
N ASP A 23 -4.81 -5.70 10.39
CA ASP A 23 -5.78 -5.36 11.45
C ASP A 23 -6.23 -6.62 12.22
N THR A 24 -6.46 -7.72 11.50
CA THR A 24 -6.81 -9.02 12.11
C THR A 24 -5.66 -9.58 12.94
N ALA A 25 -4.43 -9.53 12.42
CA ALA A 25 -3.25 -10.00 13.15
C ALA A 25 -2.95 -9.11 14.38
N GLN A 26 -3.16 -7.80 14.26
CA GLN A 26 -3.01 -6.85 15.38
C GLN A 26 -4.09 -7.09 16.45
N ALA A 27 -5.34 -7.38 16.05
CA ALA A 27 -6.39 -7.77 16.99
C ALA A 27 -5.99 -9.04 17.78
N LYS A 28 -5.45 -10.05 17.08
CA LYS A 28 -4.93 -11.25 17.75
C LYS A 28 -3.76 -10.95 18.69
N LEU A 29 -2.88 -10.02 18.33
CA LEU A 29 -1.78 -9.58 19.21
C LEU A 29 -2.32 -8.94 20.50
N ARG A 30 -3.36 -8.09 20.40
CA ARG A 30 -4.06 -7.53 21.57
C ARG A 30 -4.61 -8.63 22.49
N ASP A 31 -5.26 -9.62 21.91
CA ASP A 31 -5.83 -10.74 22.67
C ASP A 31 -4.71 -11.55 23.38
N LEU A 32 -3.62 -11.83 22.67
CA LEU A 32 -2.48 -12.56 23.22
C LEU A 32 -1.80 -11.81 24.38
N LEU A 33 -1.74 -10.49 24.33
CA LEU A 33 -1.09 -9.63 25.34
C LEU A 33 -2.05 -9.14 26.44
N SER A 34 -3.34 -9.45 26.32
CA SER A 34 -4.38 -9.03 27.30
C SER A 34 -4.12 -9.41 28.76
N PRO A 35 -3.36 -10.50 29.10
CA PRO A 35 -2.97 -10.76 30.48
C PRO A 35 -2.01 -9.75 31.10
N TRP A 36 -1.30 -8.97 30.28
CA TRP A 36 -0.27 -8.02 30.77
C TRP A 36 -0.72 -6.56 30.63
N VAL A 37 -1.39 -6.20 29.52
CA VAL A 37 -1.73 -4.81 29.22
C VAL A 37 -3.07 -4.70 28.49
N GLU A 38 -3.64 -3.48 28.49
CA GLU A 38 -4.83 -3.15 27.68
C GLU A 38 -4.50 -3.01 26.20
N GLY A 39 -5.47 -3.32 25.32
CA GLY A 39 -5.28 -3.33 23.88
C GLY A 39 -4.78 -2.00 23.28
N GLY A 40 -5.25 -0.86 23.80
CA GLY A 40 -4.76 0.45 23.35
C GLY A 40 -3.27 0.68 23.57
N VAL A 41 -2.71 0.12 24.65
CA VAL A 41 -1.25 0.17 24.92
C VAL A 41 -0.49 -0.69 23.92
N VAL A 42 -1.05 -1.85 23.53
CA VAL A 42 -0.46 -2.70 22.49
C VAL A 42 -0.39 -1.95 21.16
N ASP A 43 -1.46 -1.30 20.77
CA ASP A 43 -1.55 -0.58 19.49
C ASP A 43 -0.56 0.59 19.41
N GLU A 44 -0.47 1.39 20.48
CA GLU A 44 0.46 2.52 20.54
C GLU A 44 1.92 2.04 20.53
N THR A 45 2.24 1.01 21.30
CA THR A 45 3.60 0.44 21.37
C THR A 45 4.00 -0.14 20.01
N LEU A 46 3.13 -0.95 19.38
CA LEU A 46 3.39 -1.53 18.08
C LEU A 46 3.62 -0.45 17.02
N LEU A 47 2.76 0.56 16.92
CA LEU A 47 2.90 1.64 15.96
C LEU A 47 4.23 2.40 16.11
N ASN A 48 4.65 2.67 17.36
CA ASN A 48 5.93 3.33 17.63
C ASN A 48 7.13 2.47 17.22
N ILE A 49 7.06 1.16 17.47
CA ILE A 49 8.09 0.19 17.05
C ILE A 49 8.14 0.09 15.54
N GLU A 50 6.99 -0.05 14.85
CA GLU A 50 6.91 -0.13 13.40
C GLU A 50 7.52 1.09 12.72
N ARG A 51 7.25 2.30 13.20
CA ARG A 51 7.84 3.56 12.66
C ARG A 51 9.38 3.54 12.67
N ASN A 52 9.98 2.89 13.65
CA ASN A 52 11.44 2.73 13.72
C ASN A 52 11.91 1.56 12.84
N ASN A 53 11.20 0.45 12.87
CA ASN A 53 11.58 -0.79 12.22
C ASN A 53 11.43 -0.73 10.69
N VAL A 54 10.49 0.06 10.17
CA VAL A 54 10.37 0.30 8.72
C VAL A 54 11.67 0.82 8.12
N LYS A 55 12.43 1.65 8.85
CA LYS A 55 13.73 2.16 8.40
C LYS A 55 14.81 1.09 8.32
N LEU A 56 14.66 0.01 9.09
CA LEU A 56 15.64 -1.09 9.20
C LEU A 56 15.25 -2.30 8.33
N TYR A 57 13.98 -2.67 8.37
CA TYR A 57 13.47 -3.91 7.76
C TYR A 57 12.60 -3.66 6.52
N GLY A 58 12.27 -2.39 6.22
CA GLY A 58 11.30 -2.06 5.18
C GLY A 58 9.86 -2.34 5.60
N TYR A 59 8.96 -2.28 4.64
CA TYR A 59 7.52 -2.57 4.82
C TYR A 59 7.22 -4.07 4.68
N GLY A 60 6.00 -4.47 5.08
CA GLY A 60 5.45 -5.79 4.84
C GLY A 60 5.45 -6.71 6.06
N VAL A 61 4.98 -7.94 5.83
CA VAL A 61 4.66 -8.89 6.90
C VAL A 61 5.84 -9.26 7.78
N LYS A 62 7.06 -9.34 7.21
CA LYS A 62 8.27 -9.66 7.97
C LYS A 62 8.58 -8.58 9.00
N SER A 63 8.52 -7.31 8.59
CA SER A 63 8.72 -6.16 9.47
C SER A 63 7.65 -6.09 10.56
N PHE A 64 6.37 -6.28 10.19
CA PHE A 64 5.25 -6.35 11.12
C PHE A 64 5.44 -7.46 12.16
N THR A 65 5.81 -8.68 11.73
CA THR A 65 6.01 -9.82 12.64
C THR A 65 7.14 -9.57 13.63
N LEU A 66 8.28 -9.02 13.15
CA LEU A 66 9.41 -8.66 14.03
C LEU A 66 9.01 -7.56 15.01
N SER A 67 8.27 -6.55 14.56
CA SER A 67 7.75 -5.46 15.39
C SER A 67 6.78 -5.98 16.45
N SER A 68 5.91 -6.93 16.08
CA SER A 68 4.99 -7.57 17.02
C SER A 68 5.70 -8.39 18.09
N ILE A 69 6.77 -9.11 17.73
CA ILE A 69 7.60 -9.83 18.69
C ILE A 69 8.30 -8.83 19.63
N GLN A 70 8.86 -7.74 19.10
CA GLN A 70 9.51 -6.71 19.90
C GLN A 70 8.51 -6.06 20.87
N ALA A 71 7.30 -5.71 20.40
CA ALA A 71 6.24 -5.18 21.25
C ALA A 71 5.88 -6.16 22.39
N ALA A 72 5.77 -7.45 22.08
CA ALA A 72 5.49 -8.47 23.09
C ALA A 72 6.61 -8.58 24.12
N VAL A 73 7.88 -8.51 23.70
CA VAL A 73 9.04 -8.50 24.65
C VAL A 73 8.97 -7.29 25.58
N GLU A 74 8.71 -6.09 25.03
CA GLU A 74 8.65 -4.85 25.81
C GLU A 74 7.47 -4.88 26.80
N LEU A 75 6.28 -5.24 26.32
CA LEU A 75 5.04 -5.21 27.10
C LEU A 75 4.95 -6.32 28.18
N THR A 76 5.67 -7.42 27.99
CA THR A 76 5.77 -8.49 29.00
C THR A 76 6.98 -8.33 29.92
N ASN A 77 7.73 -7.22 29.83
CA ASN A 77 9.00 -7.01 30.54
C ASN A 77 10.02 -8.15 30.34
N GLY A 78 10.04 -8.75 29.15
CA GLY A 78 10.92 -9.85 28.79
C GLY A 78 10.39 -11.24 29.19
N GLU A 79 9.21 -11.34 29.77
CA GLU A 79 8.58 -12.63 30.15
C GLU A 79 7.83 -13.29 28.97
N ILE A 80 8.27 -13.02 27.73
CA ILE A 80 7.69 -13.64 26.54
C ILE A 80 7.95 -15.16 26.52
N THR A 81 6.92 -15.95 26.31
CA THR A 81 7.03 -17.41 26.21
C THR A 81 7.25 -17.87 24.78
N ALA A 82 7.75 -19.11 24.62
CA ALA A 82 7.88 -19.73 23.30
C ALA A 82 6.53 -19.85 22.59
N ASP A 83 5.46 -20.19 23.32
CA ASP A 83 4.12 -20.32 22.77
C ASP A 83 3.58 -18.97 22.27
N LEU A 84 3.78 -17.89 23.03
CA LEU A 84 3.40 -16.54 22.62
C LEU A 84 4.16 -16.12 21.35
N THR A 85 5.48 -16.35 21.33
CA THR A 85 6.32 -16.05 20.16
C THR A 85 5.85 -16.83 18.95
N THR A 86 5.57 -18.13 19.10
CA THR A 86 5.06 -18.98 18.02
C THR A 86 3.72 -18.45 17.49
N SER A 87 2.78 -18.07 18.36
CA SER A 87 1.48 -17.52 17.96
C SER A 87 1.60 -16.21 17.17
N ILE A 88 2.58 -15.37 17.50
CA ILE A 88 2.87 -14.13 16.75
C ILE A 88 3.43 -14.47 15.35
N ILE A 89 4.37 -15.42 15.27
CA ILE A 89 4.93 -15.88 13.98
C ILE A 89 3.84 -16.50 13.09
N GLU A 90 2.98 -17.33 13.66
CA GLU A 90 1.84 -17.94 12.94
C GLU A 90 0.88 -16.88 12.39
N SER A 91 0.70 -15.76 13.11
CA SER A 91 -0.08 -14.63 12.60
C SER A 91 0.54 -14.00 11.36
N GLY A 92 1.88 -13.88 11.33
CA GLY A 92 2.61 -13.45 10.14
C GLY A 92 2.46 -14.44 8.97
N TRP A 93 2.59 -15.74 9.23
CA TRP A 93 2.37 -16.77 8.21
C TRP A 93 0.95 -16.70 7.65
N TRP A 94 -0.05 -16.53 8.51
CA TRP A 94 -1.44 -16.40 8.09
C TRP A 94 -1.64 -15.22 7.12
N ILE A 95 -1.00 -14.05 7.35
CA ILE A 95 -1.07 -12.92 6.42
C ILE A 95 -0.47 -13.32 5.06
N ILE A 96 0.71 -13.97 5.05
CA ILE A 96 1.43 -14.35 3.83
C ILE A 96 0.66 -15.41 3.02
N GLU A 97 -0.02 -16.35 3.70
CA GLU A 97 -0.72 -17.47 3.06
C GLU A 97 -2.16 -17.13 2.68
N HIS A 98 -2.68 -16.01 3.18
CA HIS A 98 -4.04 -15.61 2.89
C HIS A 98 -4.24 -15.34 1.39
N PRO A 99 -5.33 -15.85 0.77
CA PRO A 99 -5.61 -15.63 -0.64
C PRO A 99 -5.73 -14.15 -0.97
N VAL A 100 -5.22 -13.72 -2.13
CA VAL A 100 -5.38 -12.34 -2.60
C VAL A 100 -6.84 -12.10 -2.98
N GLU A 101 -7.47 -11.14 -2.35
CA GLU A 101 -8.87 -10.75 -2.56
C GLU A 101 -8.92 -9.48 -3.38
N ILE A 102 -9.23 -9.62 -4.67
CA ILE A 102 -9.36 -8.48 -5.58
C ILE A 102 -10.54 -7.61 -5.15
N LEU A 103 -10.32 -6.30 -5.07
CA LEU A 103 -11.37 -5.35 -4.76
C LEU A 103 -12.46 -5.33 -5.85
N PRO A 104 -13.71 -4.99 -5.47
CA PRO A 104 -14.82 -4.95 -6.42
C PRO A 104 -14.49 -4.13 -7.66
N GLU A 105 -14.97 -4.56 -8.82
CA GLU A 105 -14.87 -3.87 -10.11
C GLU A 105 -13.44 -3.69 -10.68
N VAL A 106 -12.38 -3.97 -9.92
CA VAL A 106 -10.97 -3.79 -10.34
C VAL A 106 -10.67 -4.54 -11.64
N ALA A 107 -10.95 -5.83 -11.71
CA ALA A 107 -10.62 -6.63 -12.90
C ALA A 107 -11.36 -6.16 -14.15
N ALA A 108 -12.63 -5.77 -14.02
CA ALA A 108 -13.42 -5.25 -15.13
C ALA A 108 -12.90 -3.90 -15.63
N THR A 109 -12.55 -3.01 -14.68
CA THR A 109 -12.03 -1.67 -14.99
C THR A 109 -10.62 -1.75 -15.60
N LEU A 110 -9.73 -2.62 -15.07
CA LEU A 110 -8.40 -2.83 -15.65
C LEU A 110 -8.48 -3.28 -17.12
N LYS A 111 -9.44 -4.13 -17.46
CA LYS A 111 -9.67 -4.54 -18.85
C LYS A 111 -10.02 -3.36 -19.75
N ILE A 112 -10.80 -2.40 -19.28
CA ILE A 112 -11.14 -1.18 -20.02
C ILE A 112 -9.91 -0.27 -20.13
N LEU A 113 -9.23 -0.03 -19.01
CA LEU A 113 -8.07 0.86 -18.95
C LEU A 113 -6.91 0.37 -19.82
N SER A 114 -6.60 -0.92 -19.80
CA SER A 114 -5.50 -1.50 -20.60
C SER A 114 -5.71 -1.43 -22.10
N SER A 115 -6.95 -1.19 -22.55
CA SER A 115 -7.24 -0.99 -23.96
C SER A 115 -6.96 0.44 -24.44
N ASN A 116 -6.85 1.40 -23.52
CA ASN A 116 -6.75 2.82 -23.83
C ASN A 116 -5.47 3.48 -23.29
N TYR A 117 -4.86 2.89 -22.27
CA TYR A 117 -3.72 3.44 -21.53
C TYR A 117 -2.62 2.41 -21.37
N GLN A 118 -1.40 2.87 -21.18
CA GLN A 118 -0.31 2.04 -20.66
C GLN A 118 -0.43 1.94 -19.14
N LEU A 119 -0.34 0.73 -18.58
CA LEU A 119 -0.48 0.52 -17.15
C LEU A 119 0.84 0.08 -16.53
N LEU A 120 1.28 0.76 -15.46
CA LEU A 120 2.39 0.37 -14.60
C LEU A 120 1.83 0.00 -13.22
N LEU A 121 2.20 -1.15 -12.71
CA LEU A 121 1.96 -1.48 -11.31
C LEU A 121 3.12 -0.92 -10.48
N ILE A 122 2.81 -0.09 -9.48
CA ILE A 122 3.82 0.54 -8.62
C ILE A 122 3.42 0.29 -7.17
N THR A 123 4.13 -0.61 -6.51
CA THR A 123 3.82 -1.01 -5.13
C THR A 123 5.04 -0.92 -4.24
N LYS A 124 4.81 -0.63 -2.97
CA LYS A 124 5.83 -0.54 -1.93
C LYS A 124 5.78 -1.79 -1.03
N GLY A 125 6.93 -2.35 -0.67
CA GLY A 125 6.98 -3.47 0.25
C GLY A 125 8.13 -4.45 0.02
N ASP A 126 8.07 -5.60 0.72
CA ASP A 126 9.02 -6.70 0.51
C ASP A 126 8.82 -7.31 -0.88
N PRO A 127 9.87 -7.34 -1.73
CA PRO A 127 9.71 -7.82 -3.10
C PRO A 127 9.18 -9.25 -3.21
N ALA A 128 9.60 -10.16 -2.32
CA ALA A 128 9.15 -11.55 -2.38
C ALA A 128 7.65 -11.67 -2.06
N ASP A 129 7.17 -10.87 -1.11
CA ASP A 129 5.75 -10.83 -0.74
C ASP A 129 4.92 -10.16 -1.85
N GLN A 130 5.37 -9.01 -2.34
CA GLN A 130 4.66 -8.30 -3.41
C GLN A 130 4.55 -9.11 -4.69
N TYR A 131 5.64 -9.74 -5.17
CA TYR A 131 5.56 -10.59 -6.35
C TYR A 131 4.69 -11.83 -6.14
N LYS A 132 4.63 -12.40 -4.91
CA LYS A 132 3.69 -13.47 -4.58
C LYS A 132 2.24 -13.01 -4.73
N LYS A 133 1.89 -11.85 -4.19
CA LYS A 133 0.53 -11.26 -4.30
C LYS A 133 0.19 -10.93 -5.76
N ILE A 134 1.09 -10.29 -6.49
CA ILE A 134 0.92 -9.93 -7.91
C ILE A 134 0.64 -11.17 -8.76
N ASN A 135 1.40 -12.23 -8.58
CA ASN A 135 1.20 -13.48 -9.31
C ASN A 135 -0.14 -14.15 -8.93
N ALA A 136 -0.47 -14.18 -7.63
CA ALA A 136 -1.71 -14.78 -7.14
C ALA A 136 -2.96 -13.99 -7.57
N SER A 137 -2.85 -12.67 -7.78
CA SER A 137 -3.96 -11.83 -8.25
C SER A 137 -4.43 -12.17 -9.67
N GLY A 138 -3.55 -12.74 -10.50
CA GLY A 138 -3.83 -12.98 -11.92
C GLY A 138 -3.91 -11.70 -12.77
N LEU A 139 -3.63 -10.51 -12.21
CA LEU A 139 -3.77 -9.23 -12.88
C LEU A 139 -2.51 -8.77 -13.63
N SER A 140 -1.38 -9.46 -13.45
CA SER A 140 -0.08 -9.05 -14.01
C SER A 140 -0.08 -8.82 -15.52
N HIS A 141 -0.93 -9.52 -16.26
CA HIS A 141 -1.03 -9.44 -17.72
C HIS A 141 -1.60 -8.08 -18.24
N TYR A 142 -2.18 -7.26 -17.37
CA TYR A 142 -2.66 -5.91 -17.75
C TYR A 142 -1.55 -4.88 -17.76
N PHE A 143 -0.43 -5.13 -17.09
CA PHE A 143 0.63 -4.15 -16.86
C PHE A 143 1.78 -4.31 -17.85
N MET A 144 2.25 -3.19 -18.40
CA MET A 144 3.46 -3.15 -19.23
C MET A 144 4.75 -3.32 -18.41
N GLY A 145 4.69 -2.96 -17.11
CA GLY A 145 5.80 -3.05 -16.17
C GLY A 145 5.29 -3.14 -14.73
N ILE A 146 6.13 -3.69 -13.85
CA ILE A 146 5.87 -3.89 -12.44
C ILE A 146 7.06 -3.34 -11.67
N GLU A 147 6.82 -2.34 -10.83
CA GLU A 147 7.80 -1.70 -9.99
C GLU A 147 7.49 -1.98 -8.51
N VAL A 148 8.35 -2.78 -7.88
CA VAL A 148 8.32 -3.00 -6.43
C VAL A 148 9.41 -2.16 -5.82
N VAL A 149 9.02 -1.13 -5.07
CA VAL A 149 9.93 -0.14 -4.52
C VAL A 149 10.00 -0.22 -2.99
N GLN A 150 11.07 0.29 -2.40
CA GLN A 150 11.19 0.35 -0.94
C GLN A 150 10.41 1.54 -0.38
N GLU A 151 10.38 2.66 -1.10
CA GLU A 151 9.64 3.86 -0.72
C GLU A 151 9.05 4.51 -1.98
N LYS A 152 7.95 5.23 -1.82
CA LYS A 152 7.28 6.01 -2.86
C LYS A 152 7.49 7.50 -2.57
N ASP A 153 8.72 7.95 -2.80
CA ASP A 153 9.13 9.34 -2.68
C ASP A 153 9.35 9.98 -4.07
N PRO A 154 9.53 11.30 -4.14
CA PRO A 154 9.72 12.01 -5.41
C PRO A 154 10.89 11.47 -6.25
N ASP A 155 12.01 11.14 -5.62
CA ASP A 155 13.20 10.65 -6.32
C ASP A 155 12.96 9.27 -6.90
N THR A 156 12.34 8.37 -6.15
CA THR A 156 11.90 7.04 -6.61
C THR A 156 10.97 7.16 -7.82
N TYR A 157 10.00 8.07 -7.78
CA TYR A 157 9.10 8.28 -8.92
C TYR A 157 9.82 8.79 -10.15
N ILE A 158 10.77 9.72 -10.01
CA ILE A 158 11.58 10.20 -11.14
C ILE A 158 12.37 9.04 -11.76
N GLU A 159 13.07 8.26 -10.95
CA GLU A 159 13.87 7.11 -11.40
C GLU A 159 13.03 6.05 -12.11
N LEU A 160 11.87 5.66 -11.55
CA LEU A 160 11.02 4.63 -12.15
C LEU A 160 10.38 5.13 -13.45
N LEU A 161 10.02 6.40 -13.56
CA LEU A 161 9.48 6.99 -14.79
C LEU A 161 10.53 7.07 -15.89
N GLU A 162 11.75 7.46 -15.55
CA GLU A 162 12.88 7.45 -16.49
C GLU A 162 13.18 6.04 -17.01
N ARG A 163 13.25 5.05 -16.10
CA ARG A 163 13.51 3.64 -16.45
C ARG A 163 12.44 3.07 -17.37
N ASN A 164 11.18 3.46 -17.18
CA ASN A 164 10.07 3.06 -18.04
C ASN A 164 9.85 3.97 -19.26
N THR A 165 10.72 4.97 -19.47
CA THR A 165 10.64 5.92 -20.60
C THR A 165 9.32 6.70 -20.61
N VAL A 166 8.78 7.02 -19.45
CA VAL A 166 7.54 7.77 -19.23
C VAL A 166 7.87 9.18 -18.78
N LYS A 167 7.27 10.19 -19.39
CA LYS A 167 7.42 11.59 -18.96
C LYS A 167 6.40 11.90 -17.86
N VAL A 168 6.78 12.68 -16.86
CA VAL A 168 5.90 13.10 -15.75
C VAL A 168 4.57 13.68 -16.26
N LYS A 169 4.58 14.52 -17.28
CA LYS A 169 3.37 15.13 -17.87
C LYS A 169 2.41 14.11 -18.52
N ASP A 170 2.93 12.96 -18.94
CA ASP A 170 2.19 11.88 -19.61
C ASP A 170 1.87 10.74 -18.62
N PHE A 171 1.97 11.02 -17.30
CA PHE A 171 1.77 10.07 -16.22
C PHE A 171 0.69 10.53 -15.24
N VAL A 172 -0.09 9.57 -14.73
CA VAL A 172 -1.05 9.76 -13.63
C VAL A 172 -0.89 8.61 -12.65
N MET A 173 -0.62 8.92 -11.38
CA MET A 173 -0.63 7.92 -10.31
C MET A 173 -2.04 7.77 -9.73
N VAL A 174 -2.43 6.54 -9.43
CA VAL A 174 -3.70 6.21 -8.80
C VAL A 174 -3.43 5.31 -7.60
N GLY A 175 -3.89 5.68 -6.42
CA GLY A 175 -3.70 4.86 -5.23
C GLY A 175 -4.48 5.35 -4.02
N ASN A 176 -4.40 4.58 -2.93
CA ASN A 176 -5.13 4.84 -1.69
C ASN A 176 -4.35 5.68 -0.67
N SER A 177 -3.04 5.80 -0.83
CA SER A 177 -2.18 6.47 0.14
C SER A 177 -1.82 7.88 -0.31
N VAL A 178 -2.35 8.90 0.37
CA VAL A 178 -2.00 10.30 0.07
C VAL A 178 -0.49 10.55 0.17
N PRO A 179 0.22 10.13 1.25
CA PRO A 179 1.66 10.37 1.36
C PRO A 179 2.52 9.58 0.38
N SER A 180 2.06 8.43 -0.10
CA SER A 180 2.84 7.56 -0.98
C SER A 180 2.48 7.72 -2.46
N ASP A 181 1.19 7.90 -2.78
CA ASP A 181 0.70 7.89 -4.16
C ASP A 181 0.39 9.28 -4.71
N VAL A 182 0.07 10.22 -3.84
CA VAL A 182 -0.41 11.55 -4.27
C VAL A 182 0.68 12.61 -4.11
N LEU A 183 1.11 12.89 -2.88
CA LEU A 183 2.01 14.01 -2.59
C LEU A 183 3.35 13.93 -3.33
N PRO A 184 4.03 12.77 -3.44
CA PRO A 184 5.29 12.69 -4.15
C PRO A 184 5.15 13.02 -5.64
N ILE A 185 4.06 12.58 -6.26
CA ILE A 185 3.77 12.85 -7.68
C ILE A 185 3.45 14.33 -7.91
N LEU A 186 2.64 14.95 -7.04
CA LEU A 186 2.34 16.37 -7.14
C LEU A 186 3.59 17.23 -6.95
N SER A 187 4.53 16.81 -6.09
CA SER A 187 5.78 17.54 -5.85
C SER A 187 6.69 17.60 -7.07
N ILE A 188 6.61 16.60 -7.96
CA ILE A 188 7.33 16.58 -9.25
C ILE A 188 6.49 17.11 -10.42
N GLN A 189 5.40 17.83 -10.11
CA GLN A 189 4.46 18.42 -11.09
C GLN A 189 3.71 17.36 -11.95
N GLY A 190 3.55 16.15 -11.42
CA GLY A 190 2.72 15.12 -12.00
C GLY A 190 1.25 15.23 -11.61
N ARG A 191 0.48 14.24 -11.98
CA ARG A 191 -0.96 14.13 -11.69
C ARG A 191 -1.24 12.88 -10.89
N ALA A 192 -2.14 12.98 -9.91
CA ALA A 192 -2.55 11.86 -9.10
C ALA A 192 -4.07 11.84 -8.91
N ILE A 193 -4.62 10.64 -8.68
CA ILE A 193 -6.01 10.40 -8.31
C ILE A 193 -5.99 9.57 -7.03
N HIS A 194 -6.71 10.02 -6.04
CA HIS A 194 -6.84 9.32 -4.75
C HIS A 194 -8.10 8.46 -4.73
N ILE A 195 -7.97 7.21 -4.30
CA ILE A 195 -9.08 6.29 -4.04
C ILE A 195 -8.99 5.90 -2.56
N PRO A 196 -9.72 6.56 -1.65
CA PRO A 196 -9.64 6.26 -0.24
C PRO A 196 -10.02 4.80 0.05
N HIS A 197 -9.25 4.12 0.88
CA HIS A 197 -9.60 2.82 1.41
C HIS A 197 -10.21 2.96 2.81
N HIS A 198 -11.14 2.08 3.20
CA HIS A 198 -11.86 2.15 4.47
C HIS A 198 -10.96 1.94 5.70
N SER A 199 -9.83 1.27 5.54
CA SER A 199 -8.79 1.11 6.56
C SER A 199 -7.47 1.62 6.01
N THR A 200 -6.84 2.54 6.75
CA THR A 200 -5.54 3.10 6.39
C THR A 200 -4.57 2.90 7.55
N TRP A 201 -3.42 2.32 7.28
CA TRP A 201 -2.39 2.13 8.27
C TRP A 201 -2.00 3.47 8.94
N GLY A 202 -1.87 3.47 10.27
CA GLY A 202 -1.61 4.70 11.02
C GLY A 202 -0.34 5.45 10.62
N HIS A 203 0.60 4.78 9.93
CA HIS A 203 1.80 5.39 9.37
C HIS A 203 1.54 6.20 8.08
N GLU A 204 0.46 5.88 7.38
CA GLU A 204 0.03 6.54 6.13
C GLU A 204 -1.13 7.54 6.32
N GLN A 205 -1.52 7.78 7.56
CA GLN A 205 -2.48 8.82 7.87
C GLN A 205 -1.83 10.19 7.73
N VAL A 206 -2.46 11.07 6.98
CA VAL A 206 -2.06 12.46 6.79
C VAL A 206 -3.07 13.36 7.46
N ASP A 207 -2.60 14.46 8.07
CA ASP A 207 -3.46 15.50 8.58
C ASP A 207 -4.35 16.05 7.45
N GLU A 208 -5.66 16.13 7.69
CA GLU A 208 -6.63 16.63 6.71
C GLU A 208 -6.27 18.02 6.17
N SER A 209 -5.61 18.84 6.98
CA SER A 209 -5.16 20.18 6.58
C SER A 209 -4.06 20.13 5.52
N VAL A 210 -3.20 19.10 5.58
CA VAL A 210 -2.15 18.86 4.57
C VAL A 210 -2.78 18.36 3.27
N ALA A 211 -3.66 17.36 3.35
CA ALA A 211 -4.37 16.86 2.18
C ALA A 211 -5.20 17.96 1.49
N ALA A 212 -5.90 18.80 2.26
CA ALA A 212 -6.70 19.90 1.76
C ALA A 212 -5.89 21.05 1.13
N SER A 213 -4.59 21.14 1.40
CA SER A 213 -3.72 22.15 0.78
C SER A 213 -3.38 21.85 -0.69
N PHE A 214 -3.64 20.63 -1.15
CA PHE A 214 -3.40 20.19 -2.52
C PHE A 214 -4.72 19.94 -3.25
N ASN A 215 -4.77 20.28 -4.53
CA ASN A 215 -5.93 20.04 -5.38
C ASN A 215 -5.69 18.80 -6.23
N PHE A 216 -6.30 17.68 -5.87
CA PHE A 216 -6.26 16.43 -6.63
C PHE A 216 -7.64 15.75 -6.65
N PRO A 217 -7.97 15.04 -7.73
CA PRO A 217 -9.22 14.29 -7.79
C PRO A 217 -9.27 13.18 -6.74
N VAL A 218 -10.44 13.03 -6.12
CA VAL A 218 -10.77 11.92 -5.22
C VAL A 218 -11.99 11.20 -5.81
N ILE A 219 -11.91 9.90 -5.93
CA ILE A 219 -13.00 9.05 -6.40
C ILE A 219 -13.29 7.97 -5.35
N GLU A 220 -14.53 7.52 -5.28
CA GLU A 220 -14.96 6.56 -4.24
C GLU A 220 -14.67 5.11 -4.62
N THR A 221 -14.67 4.80 -5.93
CA THR A 221 -14.50 3.43 -6.43
C THR A 221 -13.59 3.40 -7.65
N PHE A 222 -12.90 2.27 -7.82
CA PHE A 222 -11.99 2.05 -8.95
C PHE A 222 -12.70 2.14 -10.31
N SER A 223 -13.99 1.82 -10.38
CA SER A 223 -14.80 1.89 -11.61
C SER A 223 -15.03 3.30 -12.15
N GLN A 224 -14.82 4.34 -11.35
CA GLN A 224 -14.93 5.74 -11.78
C GLN A 224 -13.69 6.24 -12.56
N LEU A 225 -12.60 5.46 -12.59
CA LEU A 225 -11.36 5.85 -13.27
C LEU A 225 -11.54 6.20 -14.76
N PRO A 226 -12.27 5.44 -15.58
CA PRO A 226 -12.45 5.79 -16.99
C PRO A 226 -13.06 7.18 -17.19
N ASP A 227 -14.05 7.54 -16.38
CA ASP A 227 -14.75 8.82 -16.48
C ASP A 227 -13.86 10.00 -16.06
N ILE A 228 -13.16 9.89 -14.95
CA ILE A 228 -12.26 10.97 -14.50
C ILE A 228 -11.07 11.15 -15.44
N LEU A 229 -10.52 10.07 -16.01
CA LEU A 229 -9.41 10.13 -16.95
C LEU A 229 -9.81 10.78 -18.28
N ALA A 230 -11.07 10.67 -18.71
CA ALA A 230 -11.56 11.36 -19.89
C ALA A 230 -11.42 12.88 -19.76
N THR A 231 -11.58 13.43 -18.57
CA THR A 231 -11.42 14.87 -18.30
C THR A 231 -9.97 15.37 -18.44
N PHE A 232 -8.98 14.46 -18.30
CA PHE A 232 -7.56 14.80 -18.47
C PHE A 232 -7.10 14.88 -19.94
N SER A 233 -7.90 14.35 -20.84
CA SER A 233 -7.61 14.36 -22.29
C SER A 233 -8.14 15.61 -23.00
N GLU A 234 -8.99 16.41 -22.33
CA GLU A 234 -9.62 17.61 -22.89
C GLU A 234 -8.84 18.91 -22.60
N ASN A 235 -7.75 18.85 -21.83
CA ASN A 235 -6.88 19.97 -21.49
C ASN A 235 -5.44 19.74 -21.99
#